data_cf18acec4085c355d1a9a4b5227d4156
#
_entry.id   cf18acec4085c355d1a9a4b5227d4156
#
_cell.length_a   1.000
_cell.length_b   1.000
_cell.length_c   1.000
_cell.angle_alpha   90.00
_cell.angle_beta   90.00
_cell.angle_gamma   90.00
#
_symmetry.space_group_name_H-M   'P 1'
#
loop_
_entity.id
_entity.type
_entity.pdbx_description
1 polymer ?
#
loop_
_entity_poly.entity_id
_entity_poly.type
_entity_poly.pdbx_seq_one_letter_code
_entity_poly.pdbx_strand_id
1 'polypeptide(L)'
;MPTAADNHWSMPPNPEKALMLAQRAVAVFVYDAVRLEGINFTLPEVQTLLQGVTVGGHRLSDQQIAVNQGEAWKLLFQMIRDGRFELTPDCAMALHGVAAKEEALEWGCFRSGSVLIAGTEYEPPAASELPTRFDRMIDELQHMDDVHDQAVHLFLTMARCQFFYDVNKRMGRFMMNGHLLSNGYPAINIPASRQLEFNELMLRFYESGDQREMNAFVRSCMDERVVRIMKEE
;
A
#
# COMPACT_ATOMS: atom_id res chain seq x y z
N MET A 1 25.62 -4.35 -17.25
CA MET A 1 24.62 -3.34 -16.90
C MET A 1 23.29 -3.84 -17.42
N PRO A 2 22.33 -4.24 -16.60
CA PRO A 2 20.99 -4.48 -17.11
C PRO A 2 20.37 -3.12 -17.39
N THR A 3 19.99 -2.92 -18.62
CA THR A 3 19.29 -1.77 -19.16
C THR A 3 17.88 -1.69 -18.58
N ALA A 4 17.39 -0.47 -18.46
CA ALA A 4 16.09 -0.08 -17.94
C ALA A 4 14.92 -0.98 -18.36
N ALA A 5 14.03 -1.19 -17.39
CA ALA A 5 12.59 -1.42 -17.57
C ALA A 5 12.16 -2.36 -18.70
N ASP A 6 12.62 -3.60 -18.69
CA ASP A 6 11.79 -4.65 -19.22
C ASP A 6 10.56 -4.72 -18.30
N ASN A 7 9.38 -4.44 -18.86
CA ASN A 7 8.12 -4.85 -18.29
C ASN A 7 8.18 -6.37 -18.18
N HIS A 8 8.79 -6.83 -17.09
CA HIS A 8 9.27 -8.21 -16.89
C HIS A 8 8.13 -9.23 -17.05
N TRP A 9 6.89 -8.76 -16.92
CA TRP A 9 5.73 -9.63 -16.97
C TRP A 9 5.03 -9.68 -18.34
N SER A 10 5.19 -8.69 -19.19
CA SER A 10 4.54 -8.61 -20.53
C SER A 10 3.04 -8.95 -20.49
N MET A 11 2.34 -8.54 -19.42
CA MET A 11 0.89 -8.79 -19.30
C MET A 11 0.12 -7.58 -19.83
N PRO A 12 -0.96 -7.81 -20.61
CA PRO A 12 -1.82 -6.74 -21.07
C PRO A 12 -2.64 -6.19 -19.89
N PRO A 13 -2.95 -4.88 -19.88
CA PRO A 13 -3.85 -4.32 -18.88
C PRO A 13 -5.27 -4.86 -19.08
N ASN A 14 -5.91 -5.27 -17.98
CA ASN A 14 -7.30 -5.70 -17.95
C ASN A 14 -7.94 -5.29 -16.60
N PRO A 15 -8.66 -4.14 -16.55
CA PRO A 15 -9.20 -3.61 -15.30
C PRO A 15 -10.17 -4.55 -14.57
N GLU A 16 -11.04 -5.23 -15.32
CA GLU A 16 -12.03 -6.15 -14.72
C GLU A 16 -11.34 -7.37 -14.09
N LYS A 17 -10.42 -7.99 -14.83
CA LYS A 17 -9.65 -9.15 -14.37
C LYS A 17 -8.76 -8.81 -13.18
N ALA A 18 -8.03 -7.69 -13.24
CA ALA A 18 -7.17 -7.21 -12.17
C ALA A 18 -7.96 -6.96 -10.88
N LEU A 19 -9.10 -6.27 -10.99
CA LEU A 19 -9.97 -5.98 -9.86
C LEU A 19 -10.59 -7.25 -9.25
N MET A 20 -11.06 -8.19 -10.09
CA MET A 20 -11.57 -9.48 -9.64
C MET A 20 -10.52 -10.29 -8.86
N LEU A 21 -9.29 -10.34 -9.36
CA LEU A 21 -8.19 -11.04 -8.69
C LEU A 21 -7.86 -10.41 -7.35
N ALA A 22 -7.79 -9.08 -7.27
CA ALA A 22 -7.54 -8.37 -6.03
C ALA A 22 -8.65 -8.60 -4.98
N GLN A 23 -9.92 -8.57 -5.40
CA GLN A 23 -11.07 -8.84 -4.52
C GLN A 23 -11.02 -10.23 -3.89
N ARG A 24 -10.60 -11.25 -4.66
CA ARG A 24 -10.43 -12.62 -4.15
C ARG A 24 -9.28 -12.77 -3.18
N ALA A 25 -8.27 -11.89 -3.28
CA ALA A 25 -7.06 -11.93 -2.47
C ALA A 25 -7.11 -11.07 -1.19
N VAL A 26 -8.21 -10.32 -0.93
CA VAL A 26 -8.30 -9.35 0.18
C VAL A 26 -7.88 -9.93 1.53
N ALA A 27 -8.32 -11.15 1.86
CA ALA A 27 -7.96 -11.77 3.13
C ALA A 27 -6.45 -11.98 3.26
N VAL A 28 -5.77 -12.32 2.15
CA VAL A 28 -4.31 -12.46 2.11
C VAL A 28 -3.65 -11.09 2.23
N PHE A 29 -4.16 -10.07 1.54
CA PHE A 29 -3.62 -8.70 1.63
C PHE A 29 -3.72 -8.14 3.05
N VAL A 30 -4.85 -8.34 3.73
CA VAL A 30 -5.04 -7.91 5.12
C VAL A 30 -4.14 -8.72 6.05
N TYR A 31 -4.08 -10.05 5.89
CA TYR A 31 -3.20 -10.93 6.66
C TYR A 31 -1.74 -10.47 6.60
N ASP A 32 -1.20 -10.29 5.39
CA ASP A 32 0.17 -9.85 5.22
C ASP A 32 0.39 -8.43 5.77
N ALA A 33 -0.56 -7.52 5.55
CA ALA A 33 -0.48 -6.15 6.05
C ALA A 33 -0.35 -6.08 7.57
N VAL A 34 -1.21 -6.80 8.30
CA VAL A 34 -1.19 -6.77 9.78
C VAL A 34 0.01 -7.53 10.35
N ARG A 35 0.44 -8.60 9.68
CA ARG A 35 1.65 -9.34 10.05
C ARG A 35 2.91 -8.50 9.92
N LEU A 36 3.02 -7.69 8.86
CA LEU A 36 4.12 -6.74 8.67
C LEU A 36 4.19 -5.66 9.77
N GLU A 37 3.07 -5.37 10.42
CA GLU A 37 3.00 -4.47 11.60
C GLU A 37 3.17 -5.23 12.94
N GLY A 38 3.51 -6.52 12.91
CA GLY A 38 3.76 -7.34 14.11
C GLY A 38 2.50 -7.90 14.77
N ILE A 39 1.32 -7.76 14.17
CA ILE A 39 0.07 -8.34 14.67
C ILE A 39 -0.04 -9.79 14.21
N ASN A 40 -0.16 -10.70 15.17
CA ASN A 40 0.07 -12.12 14.91
C ASN A 40 -1.23 -12.92 14.68
N PHE A 41 -1.99 -12.58 13.63
CA PHE A 41 -3.12 -13.39 13.16
C PHE A 41 -2.65 -14.51 12.22
N THR A 42 -3.44 -15.57 12.15
CA THR A 42 -3.41 -16.55 11.06
C THR A 42 -4.35 -16.11 9.93
N LEU A 43 -4.16 -16.63 8.73
CA LEU A 43 -5.05 -16.31 7.60
C LEU A 43 -6.52 -16.72 7.86
N PRO A 44 -6.85 -17.89 8.43
CA PRO A 44 -8.23 -18.22 8.79
C PRO A 44 -8.86 -17.27 9.81
N GLU A 45 -8.07 -16.76 10.77
CA GLU A 45 -8.57 -15.75 11.73
C GLU A 45 -8.91 -14.43 11.03
N VAL A 46 -8.05 -13.97 10.11
CA VAL A 46 -8.35 -12.78 9.30
C VAL A 46 -9.61 -13.00 8.45
N GLN A 47 -9.75 -14.18 7.81
CA GLN A 47 -10.97 -14.52 7.06
C GLN A 47 -12.23 -14.43 7.93
N THR A 48 -12.15 -14.94 9.17
CA THR A 48 -13.24 -14.89 10.16
C THR A 48 -13.58 -13.46 10.57
N LEU A 49 -12.57 -12.62 10.83
CA LEU A 49 -12.75 -11.20 11.15
C LEU A 49 -13.42 -10.43 10.00
N LEU A 50 -13.00 -10.68 8.76
CA LEU A 50 -13.58 -10.03 7.57
C LEU A 50 -15.03 -10.46 7.28
N GLN A 51 -15.47 -11.56 7.89
CA GLN A 51 -16.88 -11.99 7.91
C GLN A 51 -17.70 -11.36 9.06
N GLY A 52 -17.08 -10.50 9.88
CA GLY A 52 -17.72 -9.83 11.01
C GLY A 52 -17.79 -10.67 12.29
N VAL A 53 -17.01 -11.74 12.38
CA VAL A 53 -16.95 -12.62 13.55
C VAL A 53 -15.62 -12.39 14.27
N THR A 54 -15.67 -12.14 15.60
CA THR A 54 -14.50 -11.96 16.44
C THR A 54 -13.76 -13.28 16.67
N VAL A 55 -12.44 -13.19 16.88
CA VAL A 55 -11.60 -14.36 17.19
C VAL A 55 -11.02 -14.26 18.59
N GLY A 56 -10.96 -15.36 19.30
CA GLY A 56 -10.42 -15.42 20.67
C GLY A 56 -8.89 -15.30 20.67
N GLY A 57 -8.33 -14.87 21.82
CA GLY A 57 -6.88 -14.83 22.02
C GLY A 57 -6.16 -13.61 21.47
N HIS A 58 -6.88 -12.64 20.88
CA HIS A 58 -6.33 -11.41 20.33
C HIS A 58 -6.93 -10.17 21.00
N ARG A 59 -6.15 -9.08 21.02
CA ARG A 59 -6.64 -7.79 21.51
C ARG A 59 -7.74 -7.26 20.58
N LEU A 60 -8.73 -6.58 21.12
CA LEU A 60 -9.78 -5.95 20.32
C LEU A 60 -9.22 -4.89 19.37
N SER A 61 -8.21 -4.14 19.80
CA SER A 61 -7.50 -3.16 18.95
C SER A 61 -6.89 -3.83 17.71
N ASP A 62 -6.22 -4.99 17.87
CA ASP A 62 -5.60 -5.71 16.77
C ASP A 62 -6.65 -6.24 15.78
N GLN A 63 -7.78 -6.74 16.31
CA GLN A 63 -8.92 -7.15 15.49
C GLN A 63 -9.51 -5.97 14.72
N GLN A 64 -9.65 -4.80 15.37
CA GLN A 64 -10.16 -3.59 14.72
C GLN A 64 -9.23 -3.12 13.59
N ILE A 65 -7.90 -3.18 13.79
CA ILE A 65 -6.93 -2.88 12.73
C ILE A 65 -7.15 -3.78 11.51
N ALA A 66 -7.29 -5.10 11.69
CA ALA A 66 -7.54 -6.02 10.59
C ALA A 66 -8.87 -5.73 9.87
N VAL A 67 -9.93 -5.44 10.61
CA VAL A 67 -11.24 -5.05 10.04
C VAL A 67 -11.13 -3.75 9.26
N ASN A 68 -10.47 -2.73 9.80
CA ASN A 68 -10.27 -1.44 9.13
C ASN A 68 -9.51 -1.61 7.79
N GLN A 69 -8.48 -2.49 7.75
CA GLN A 69 -7.78 -2.79 6.50
C GLN A 69 -8.72 -3.43 5.47
N GLY A 70 -9.58 -4.36 5.89
CA GLY A 70 -10.57 -4.97 5.01
C GLY A 70 -11.60 -3.96 4.47
N GLU A 71 -12.10 -3.07 5.32
CA GLU A 71 -13.02 -2.00 4.91
C GLU A 71 -12.34 -0.98 3.98
N ALA A 72 -11.08 -0.64 4.21
CA ALA A 72 -10.32 0.23 3.31
C ALA A 72 -10.13 -0.40 1.93
N TRP A 73 -9.87 -1.71 1.83
CA TRP A 73 -9.87 -2.43 0.55
C TRP A 73 -11.24 -2.38 -0.16
N LYS A 74 -12.33 -2.57 0.57
CA LYS A 74 -13.69 -2.47 0.01
C LYS A 74 -13.96 -1.06 -0.54
N LEU A 75 -13.59 -0.03 0.21
CA LEU A 75 -13.71 1.36 -0.22
C LEU A 75 -12.87 1.63 -1.48
N LEU A 76 -11.61 1.17 -1.52
CA LEU A 76 -10.74 1.31 -2.68
C LEU A 76 -11.36 0.66 -3.93
N PHE A 77 -11.86 -0.57 -3.81
CA PHE A 77 -12.53 -1.25 -4.93
C PHE A 77 -13.79 -0.53 -5.39
N GLN A 78 -14.55 0.05 -4.46
CA GLN A 78 -15.71 0.86 -4.80
C GLN A 78 -15.29 2.13 -5.56
N MET A 79 -14.28 2.85 -5.08
CA MET A 79 -13.76 4.05 -5.76
C MET A 79 -13.30 3.72 -7.19
N ILE A 80 -12.60 2.61 -7.38
CA ILE A 80 -12.12 2.18 -8.71
C ILE A 80 -13.31 1.85 -9.63
N ARG A 81 -14.28 1.06 -9.17
CA ARG A 81 -15.48 0.69 -9.97
C ARG A 81 -16.30 1.89 -10.37
N ASP A 82 -16.40 2.87 -9.48
CA ASP A 82 -17.18 4.09 -9.71
C ASP A 82 -16.41 5.15 -10.53
N GLY A 83 -15.15 4.87 -10.92
CA GLY A 83 -14.27 5.83 -11.58
C GLY A 83 -13.91 7.05 -10.72
N ARG A 84 -13.95 6.88 -9.39
CA ARG A 84 -13.68 7.95 -8.40
C ARG A 84 -12.32 7.85 -7.72
N PHE A 85 -11.54 6.79 -8.02
CA PHE A 85 -10.19 6.72 -7.51
C PHE A 85 -9.29 7.69 -8.26
N GLU A 86 -8.70 8.63 -7.54
CA GLU A 86 -7.80 9.63 -8.07
C GLU A 86 -6.57 9.75 -7.17
N LEU A 87 -5.44 10.12 -7.74
CA LEU A 87 -4.21 10.39 -6.98
C LEU A 87 -4.26 11.80 -6.40
N THR A 88 -5.18 12.02 -5.44
CA THR A 88 -5.41 13.30 -4.76
C THR A 88 -5.30 13.16 -3.25
N PRO A 89 -4.99 14.26 -2.53
CA PRO A 89 -5.03 14.26 -1.07
C PRO A 89 -6.38 13.80 -0.52
N ASP A 90 -7.49 14.22 -1.12
CA ASP A 90 -8.84 13.86 -0.66
C ASP A 90 -9.10 12.36 -0.76
N CYS A 91 -8.66 11.71 -1.84
CA CYS A 91 -8.77 10.26 -2.00
C CYS A 91 -7.90 9.53 -0.96
N ALA A 92 -6.66 9.98 -0.75
CA ALA A 92 -5.77 9.41 0.26
C ALA A 92 -6.34 9.60 1.69
N MET A 93 -6.87 10.78 2.00
CA MET A 93 -7.49 11.08 3.30
C MET A 93 -8.76 10.26 3.53
N ALA A 94 -9.60 10.06 2.51
CA ALA A 94 -10.79 9.23 2.61
C ALA A 94 -10.44 7.76 2.92
N LEU A 95 -9.44 7.19 2.25
CA LEU A 95 -8.93 5.84 2.54
C LEU A 95 -8.30 5.76 3.93
N HIS A 96 -7.51 6.76 4.32
CA HIS A 96 -6.90 6.83 5.65
C HIS A 96 -7.97 6.92 6.76
N GLY A 97 -9.05 7.66 6.51
CA GLY A 97 -10.17 7.79 7.45
C GLY A 97 -10.81 6.45 7.82
N VAL A 98 -10.71 5.44 6.93
CA VAL A 98 -11.17 4.08 7.18
C VAL A 98 -10.03 3.20 7.72
N ALA A 99 -8.87 3.21 7.04
CA ALA A 99 -7.75 2.32 7.35
C ALA A 99 -7.14 2.56 8.73
N ALA A 100 -7.12 3.81 9.20
CA ALA A 100 -6.47 4.25 10.43
C ALA A 100 -7.44 4.63 11.56
N LYS A 101 -8.73 4.33 11.36
CA LYS A 101 -9.77 4.67 12.34
C LYS A 101 -9.45 4.06 13.71
N GLU A 102 -9.43 4.91 14.74
CA GLU A 102 -9.13 4.53 16.13
C GLU A 102 -7.73 3.94 16.37
N GLU A 103 -6.84 3.97 15.36
CA GLU A 103 -5.45 3.56 15.46
C GLU A 103 -4.51 4.77 15.47
N ALA A 104 -4.67 5.69 14.52
CA ALA A 104 -3.88 6.91 14.46
C ALA A 104 -4.39 7.98 15.44
N LEU A 105 -3.52 8.92 15.83
CA LEU A 105 -3.88 10.06 16.67
C LEU A 105 -4.99 10.91 16.04
N GLU A 106 -4.87 11.16 14.73
CA GLU A 106 -5.89 11.78 13.89
C GLU A 106 -6.01 10.94 12.61
N TRP A 107 -7.22 10.74 12.09
CA TRP A 107 -7.43 9.98 10.86
C TRP A 107 -8.32 10.73 9.88
N GLY A 108 -8.13 10.46 8.59
CA GLY A 108 -8.84 11.15 7.52
C GLY A 108 -8.32 12.55 7.21
N CYS A 109 -7.14 12.91 7.75
CA CYS A 109 -6.47 14.19 7.46
C CYS A 109 -4.95 14.00 7.52
N PHE A 110 -4.21 14.89 6.86
CA PHE A 110 -2.77 14.94 7.04
C PHE A 110 -2.44 15.35 8.48
N ARG A 111 -1.33 14.84 9.00
CA ARG A 111 -0.86 15.22 10.33
C ARG A 111 -0.59 16.72 10.44
N SER A 112 -0.84 17.25 11.61
CA SER A 112 -0.58 18.66 11.95
C SER A 112 0.74 18.87 12.71
N GLY A 113 1.35 17.79 13.23
CA GLY A 113 2.58 17.81 14.01
C GLY A 113 3.69 16.96 13.43
N SER A 114 4.82 16.92 14.15
CA SER A 114 5.99 16.10 13.79
C SER A 114 5.79 14.62 14.13
N VAL A 115 6.46 13.76 13.39
CA VAL A 115 6.52 12.32 13.63
C VAL A 115 7.96 11.84 13.49
N LEU A 116 8.25 10.69 14.08
CA LEU A 116 9.53 9.99 13.96
C LEU A 116 9.29 8.62 13.33
N ILE A 117 10.28 8.13 12.59
CA ILE A 117 10.28 6.76 12.09
C ILE A 117 11.25 5.95 12.94
N ALA A 118 10.76 4.90 13.58
CA ALA A 118 11.60 4.05 14.42
C ALA A 118 12.72 3.37 13.61
N GLY A 119 13.93 3.37 14.16
CA GLY A 119 15.08 2.67 13.58
C GLY A 119 15.87 3.47 12.52
N THR A 120 15.61 4.76 12.34
CA THR A 120 16.35 5.65 11.43
C THR A 120 16.48 7.05 12.02
N GLU A 121 17.53 7.75 11.63
CA GLU A 121 17.74 9.18 11.95
C GLU A 121 17.06 10.11 10.92
N TYR A 122 16.42 9.55 9.88
CA TYR A 122 15.71 10.35 8.88
C TYR A 122 14.52 11.08 9.50
N GLU A 123 14.48 12.39 9.31
CA GLU A 123 13.39 13.24 9.74
C GLU A 123 12.38 13.47 8.57
N PRO A 124 11.11 13.05 8.73
CA PRO A 124 10.07 13.36 7.75
C PRO A 124 9.85 14.88 7.61
N PRO A 125 9.32 15.34 6.46
CA PRO A 125 9.02 16.76 6.22
C PRO A 125 8.16 17.38 7.31
N ALA A 126 8.26 18.71 7.50
CA ALA A 126 7.35 19.42 8.38
C ALA A 126 5.88 19.30 7.92
N ALA A 127 4.93 19.31 8.86
CA ALA A 127 3.51 19.18 8.54
C ALA A 127 3.02 20.23 7.53
N SER A 128 3.54 21.45 7.61
CA SER A 128 3.20 22.54 6.68
C SER A 128 3.64 22.30 5.22
N GLU A 129 4.59 21.39 4.99
CA GLU A 129 5.09 21.05 3.66
C GLU A 129 4.27 19.93 2.99
N LEU A 130 3.46 19.17 3.74
CA LEU A 130 2.83 17.96 3.25
C LEU A 130 1.95 18.17 2.01
N PRO A 131 1.11 19.21 1.91
CA PRO A 131 0.35 19.44 0.68
C PRO A 131 1.26 19.59 -0.55
N THR A 132 2.29 20.42 -0.46
CA THR A 132 3.26 20.63 -1.55
C THR A 132 4.06 19.36 -1.87
N ARG A 133 4.38 18.55 -0.84
CA ARG A 133 5.05 17.26 -1.05
C ARG A 133 4.16 16.26 -1.78
N PHE A 134 2.85 16.29 -1.50
CA PHE A 134 1.90 15.43 -2.20
C PHE A 134 1.78 15.84 -3.67
N ASP A 135 1.60 17.13 -3.95
CA ASP A 135 1.53 17.65 -5.32
C ASP A 135 2.80 17.29 -6.10
N ARG A 136 3.96 17.49 -5.51
CA ARG A 136 5.24 17.12 -6.11
C ARG A 136 5.34 15.62 -6.40
N MET A 137 4.90 14.75 -5.49
CA MET A 137 4.87 13.30 -5.71
C MET A 137 4.05 12.95 -6.96
N ILE A 138 2.91 13.64 -7.17
CA ILE A 138 2.07 13.42 -8.34
C ILE A 138 2.73 13.95 -9.62
N ASP A 139 3.35 15.13 -9.56
CA ASP A 139 4.07 15.70 -10.70
C ASP A 139 5.24 14.80 -11.14
N GLU A 140 5.95 14.18 -10.20
CA GLU A 140 7.05 13.25 -10.48
C GLU A 140 6.59 12.03 -11.28
N LEU A 141 5.35 11.55 -11.11
CA LEU A 141 4.80 10.44 -11.89
C LEU A 141 4.69 10.75 -13.39
N GLN A 142 4.46 12.01 -13.77
CA GLN A 142 4.32 12.41 -15.16
C GLN A 142 5.62 12.23 -15.96
N HIS A 143 6.74 12.07 -15.26
CA HIS A 143 8.07 11.86 -15.85
C HIS A 143 8.50 10.38 -15.85
N MET A 144 7.59 9.47 -15.48
CA MET A 144 7.81 8.03 -15.42
C MET A 144 6.94 7.33 -16.46
N ASP A 145 7.54 6.51 -17.33
CA ASP A 145 6.82 5.82 -18.40
C ASP A 145 6.17 4.50 -17.94
N ASP A 146 6.72 3.85 -16.91
CA ASP A 146 6.26 2.53 -16.44
C ASP A 146 5.31 2.66 -15.26
N VAL A 147 4.09 2.11 -15.41
CA VAL A 147 3.02 2.18 -14.38
C VAL A 147 3.44 1.51 -13.06
N HIS A 148 4.26 0.45 -13.12
CA HIS A 148 4.72 -0.21 -11.90
C HIS A 148 5.76 0.64 -11.17
N ASP A 149 6.63 1.35 -11.90
CA ASP A 149 7.57 2.31 -11.29
C ASP A 149 6.81 3.47 -10.65
N GLN A 150 5.79 4.01 -11.33
CA GLN A 150 4.89 5.01 -10.78
C GLN A 150 4.24 4.52 -9.47
N ALA A 151 3.71 3.30 -9.49
CA ALA A 151 3.03 2.70 -8.33
C ALA A 151 3.99 2.52 -7.14
N VAL A 152 5.19 2.01 -7.38
CA VAL A 152 6.21 1.85 -6.33
C VAL A 152 6.67 3.20 -5.82
N HIS A 153 6.84 4.20 -6.68
CA HIS A 153 7.18 5.57 -6.29
C HIS A 153 6.14 6.16 -5.34
N LEU A 154 4.84 6.01 -5.64
CA LEU A 154 3.75 6.42 -4.75
C LEU A 154 3.88 5.78 -3.37
N PHE A 155 4.05 4.45 -3.31
CA PHE A 155 4.22 3.74 -2.05
C PHE A 155 5.37 4.30 -1.23
N LEU A 156 6.54 4.40 -1.84
CA LEU A 156 7.77 4.78 -1.16
C LEU A 156 7.76 6.24 -0.71
N THR A 157 7.27 7.14 -1.56
CA THR A 157 7.17 8.57 -1.22
C THR A 157 6.19 8.79 -0.09
N MET A 158 5.03 8.12 -0.10
CA MET A 158 4.08 8.21 1.01
C MET A 158 4.68 7.67 2.31
N ALA A 159 5.37 6.53 2.25
CA ALA A 159 6.02 5.95 3.42
C ALA A 159 7.13 6.85 3.98
N ARG A 160 7.89 7.56 3.13
CA ARG A 160 8.98 8.44 3.56
C ARG A 160 8.50 9.81 4.04
N CYS A 161 7.52 10.40 3.37
CA CYS A 161 6.96 11.69 3.76
C CYS A 161 6.12 11.62 5.03
N GLN A 162 5.61 10.44 5.40
CA GLN A 162 4.77 10.28 6.59
C GLN A 162 3.63 11.31 6.60
N PHE A 163 2.75 11.26 5.60
CA PHE A 163 1.65 12.21 5.48
C PHE A 163 0.68 12.19 6.67
N PHE A 164 0.63 11.08 7.38
CA PHE A 164 -0.29 10.83 8.50
C PHE A 164 0.50 10.55 9.79
N TYR A 165 -0.18 10.61 10.93
CA TYR A 165 0.43 10.25 12.21
C TYR A 165 0.78 8.77 12.32
N ASP A 166 0.03 7.90 11.65
CA ASP A 166 0.31 6.46 11.57
C ASP A 166 -0.21 5.88 10.25
N VAL A 167 -0.08 4.57 10.05
CA VAL A 167 -0.58 3.80 8.90
C VAL A 167 0.07 4.18 7.55
N ASN A 168 1.15 4.95 7.54
CA ASN A 168 1.75 5.50 6.31
C ASN A 168 2.22 4.43 5.32
N LYS A 169 2.85 3.34 5.77
CA LYS A 169 3.26 2.22 4.89
C LYS A 169 2.05 1.51 4.28
N ARG A 170 0.97 1.34 5.06
CA ARG A 170 -0.27 0.74 4.58
C ARG A 170 -0.98 1.65 3.58
N MET A 171 -1.03 2.95 3.86
CA MET A 171 -1.58 3.94 2.93
C MET A 171 -0.81 4.01 1.62
N GLY A 172 0.52 3.99 1.68
CA GLY A 172 1.34 3.91 0.47
C GLY A 172 0.99 2.68 -0.38
N ARG A 173 0.77 1.52 0.24
CA ARG A 173 0.33 0.30 -0.46
C ARG A 173 -1.10 0.42 -1.03
N PHE A 174 -2.03 1.11 -0.35
CA PHE A 174 -3.36 1.37 -0.92
C PHE A 174 -3.28 2.26 -2.16
N MET A 175 -2.51 3.36 -2.11
CA MET A 175 -2.37 4.26 -3.25
C MET A 175 -1.61 3.59 -4.40
N MET A 176 -0.55 2.83 -4.12
CA MET A 176 0.16 1.98 -5.09
C MET A 176 -0.80 1.05 -5.82
N ASN A 177 -1.57 0.28 -5.06
CA ASN A 177 -2.47 -0.72 -5.63
C ASN A 177 -3.71 -0.10 -6.29
N GLY A 178 -4.19 1.04 -5.79
CA GLY A 178 -5.23 1.82 -6.44
C GLY A 178 -4.78 2.28 -7.83
N HIS A 179 -3.55 2.78 -7.93
CA HIS A 179 -2.96 3.17 -9.21
C HIS A 179 -2.80 1.99 -10.18
N LEU A 180 -2.27 0.86 -9.72
CA LEU A 180 -2.14 -0.35 -10.54
C LEU A 180 -3.50 -0.84 -11.06
N LEU A 181 -4.48 -1.01 -10.17
CA LEU A 181 -5.80 -1.53 -10.50
C LEU A 181 -6.56 -0.59 -11.46
N SER A 182 -6.46 0.73 -11.26
CA SER A 182 -7.09 1.72 -12.15
C SER A 182 -6.47 1.73 -13.55
N ASN A 183 -5.22 1.32 -13.68
CA ASN A 183 -4.54 1.14 -14.97
C ASN A 183 -4.66 -0.30 -15.52
N GLY A 184 -5.48 -1.15 -14.90
CA GLY A 184 -5.74 -2.52 -15.36
C GLY A 184 -4.65 -3.53 -15.02
N TYR A 185 -3.76 -3.21 -14.11
CA TYR A 185 -2.71 -4.12 -13.63
C TYR A 185 -3.06 -4.70 -12.25
N PRO A 186 -2.65 -5.94 -11.95
CA PRO A 186 -2.97 -6.58 -10.69
C PRO A 186 -2.25 -5.91 -9.52
N ALA A 187 -2.87 -5.99 -8.35
CA ALA A 187 -2.28 -5.52 -7.11
C ALA A 187 -1.01 -6.30 -6.74
N ILE A 188 -0.02 -5.60 -6.19
CA ILE A 188 1.18 -6.19 -5.60
C ILE A 188 0.98 -6.28 -4.09
N ASN A 189 1.16 -7.47 -3.55
CA ASN A 189 1.14 -7.73 -2.11
C ASN A 189 2.56 -8.04 -1.62
N ILE A 190 2.96 -7.42 -0.51
CA ILE A 190 4.23 -7.73 0.15
C ILE A 190 3.98 -8.86 1.15
N PRO A 191 4.49 -10.08 0.91
CA PRO A 191 4.22 -11.21 1.79
C PRO A 191 4.87 -11.03 3.16
N ALA A 192 4.14 -11.36 4.23
CA ALA A 192 4.66 -11.31 5.59
C ALA A 192 5.89 -12.23 5.80
N SER A 193 6.03 -13.29 5.01
CA SER A 193 7.21 -14.15 5.01
C SER A 193 8.51 -13.42 4.61
N ARG A 194 8.41 -12.25 3.96
CA ARG A 194 9.54 -11.40 3.58
C ARG A 194 9.69 -10.17 4.49
N GLN A 195 9.10 -10.19 5.69
CA GLN A 195 9.09 -9.05 6.63
C GLN A 195 10.51 -8.55 6.98
N LEU A 196 11.45 -9.46 7.24
CA LEU A 196 12.82 -9.07 7.59
C LEU A 196 13.48 -8.28 6.45
N GLU A 197 13.46 -8.85 5.25
CA GLU A 197 14.00 -8.20 4.05
C GLU A 197 13.33 -6.84 3.78
N PHE A 198 12.00 -6.81 3.89
CA PHE A 198 11.21 -5.58 3.73
C PHE A 198 11.66 -4.49 4.72
N ASN A 199 11.79 -4.83 6.01
CA ASN A 199 12.17 -3.87 7.03
C ASN A 199 13.60 -3.35 6.84
N GLU A 200 14.56 -4.22 6.50
CA GLU A 200 15.95 -3.83 6.22
C GLU A 200 16.04 -2.88 5.03
N LEU A 201 15.32 -3.19 3.94
CA LEU A 201 15.25 -2.35 2.75
C LEU A 201 14.58 -1.00 3.03
N MET A 202 13.51 -0.99 3.82
CA MET A 202 12.81 0.25 4.21
C MET A 202 13.71 1.15 5.03
N LEU A 203 14.49 0.62 5.98
CA LEU A 203 15.43 1.43 6.77
C LEU A 203 16.51 2.08 5.89
N ARG A 204 17.12 1.31 4.98
CA ARG A 204 18.07 1.88 4.01
C ARG A 204 17.45 2.94 3.11
N PHE A 205 16.23 2.71 2.68
CA PHE A 205 15.49 3.67 1.86
C PHE A 205 15.16 4.95 2.63
N TYR A 206 14.73 4.86 3.89
CA TYR A 206 14.45 6.06 4.69
C TYR A 206 15.66 6.98 4.79
N GLU A 207 16.84 6.43 5.00
CA GLU A 207 18.08 7.22 5.11
C GLU A 207 18.53 7.77 3.76
N SER A 208 18.64 6.92 2.74
CA SER A 208 19.22 7.30 1.45
C SER A 208 18.26 8.05 0.53
N GLY A 209 16.95 7.76 0.59
CA GLY A 209 15.95 8.16 -0.40
C GLY A 209 16.07 7.41 -1.73
N ASP A 210 17.00 6.47 -1.87
CA ASP A 210 17.20 5.69 -3.08
C ASP A 210 16.16 4.58 -3.20
N GLN A 211 15.31 4.65 -4.21
CA GLN A 211 14.19 3.73 -4.40
C GLN A 211 14.57 2.43 -5.15
N ARG A 212 15.77 2.31 -5.72
CA ARG A 212 16.13 1.22 -6.64
C ARG A 212 16.00 -0.17 -6.02
N GLU A 213 16.52 -0.38 -4.82
CA GLU A 213 16.43 -1.68 -4.13
C GLU A 213 14.98 -2.00 -3.75
N MET A 214 14.25 -1.02 -3.22
CA MET A 214 12.84 -1.19 -2.87
C MET A 214 11.96 -1.43 -4.11
N ASN A 215 12.23 -0.75 -5.22
CA ASN A 215 11.53 -0.98 -6.48
C ASN A 215 11.71 -2.43 -6.94
N ALA A 216 12.95 -2.91 -7.01
CA ALA A 216 13.23 -4.30 -7.37
C ALA A 216 12.55 -5.29 -6.40
N PHE A 217 12.58 -5.01 -5.10
CA PHE A 217 11.93 -5.83 -4.08
C PHE A 217 10.41 -5.89 -4.26
N VAL A 218 9.74 -4.73 -4.37
CA VAL A 218 8.28 -4.68 -4.51
C VAL A 218 7.85 -5.40 -5.79
N ARG A 219 8.54 -5.16 -6.92
CA ARG A 219 8.28 -5.88 -8.16
C ARG A 219 8.44 -7.40 -7.99
N SER A 220 9.44 -7.86 -7.24
CA SER A 220 9.66 -9.30 -6.98
C SER A 220 8.56 -9.94 -6.10
N CYS A 221 7.68 -9.14 -5.49
CA CYS A 221 6.52 -9.61 -4.74
C CYS A 221 5.29 -9.89 -5.63
N MET A 222 5.34 -9.61 -6.93
CA MET A 222 4.24 -9.95 -7.84
C MET A 222 4.05 -11.46 -7.90
N ASP A 223 2.82 -11.93 -7.68
CA ASP A 223 2.49 -13.36 -7.74
C ASP A 223 2.50 -13.86 -9.19
N GLU A 224 3.39 -14.79 -9.51
CA GLU A 224 3.51 -15.37 -10.85
C GLU A 224 2.22 -16.07 -11.33
N ARG A 225 1.39 -16.56 -10.41
CA ARG A 225 0.08 -17.14 -10.75
C ARG A 225 -0.86 -16.06 -11.26
N VAL A 226 -0.84 -14.90 -10.63
CA VAL A 226 -1.62 -13.72 -11.06
C VAL A 226 -1.15 -13.26 -12.42
N VAL A 227 0.17 -13.14 -12.63
CA VAL A 227 0.74 -12.80 -13.95
C VAL A 227 0.26 -13.76 -15.03
N ARG A 228 0.26 -15.06 -14.75
CA ARG A 228 -0.19 -16.10 -15.69
C ARG A 228 -1.66 -15.92 -16.05
N ILE A 229 -2.53 -15.71 -15.04
CA ILE A 229 -3.97 -15.49 -15.25
C ILE A 229 -4.21 -14.20 -16.06
N MET A 230 -3.45 -13.13 -15.81
CA MET A 230 -3.56 -11.88 -16.57
C MET A 230 -3.22 -12.05 -18.05
N LYS A 231 -2.36 -13.02 -18.42
CA LYS A 231 -1.97 -13.32 -19.80
C LYS A 231 -2.95 -14.24 -20.54
N GLU A 232 -3.81 -14.94 -19.81
CA GLU A 232 -4.85 -15.78 -20.43
C GLU A 232 -5.93 -14.88 -21.06
N GLU A 233 -6.40 -15.25 -22.27
CA GLU A 233 -7.48 -14.54 -23.00
C GLU A 233 -8.87 -14.74 -22.34
#